data_df27b961c59cface423a1a3774d26dca
#
_entry.id   df27b961c59cface423a1a3774d26dca
#
_cell.length_a   1.000
_cell.length_b   1.000
_cell.length_c   1.000
_cell.angle_alpha   90.00
_cell.angle_beta   90.00
_cell.angle_gamma   90.00
#
_symmetry.space_group_name_H-M   'P 1'
#
loop_
_entity.id
_entity.type
_entity.pdbx_description
1 polymer ?
#
loop_
_entity_poly.entity_id
_entity_poly.type
_entity_poly.pdbx_seq_one_letter_code
_entity_poly.pdbx_strand_id
1 'polypeptide(L)' 'MLKIPDMVYIYSQNSASSFLNFIKINQSESIWMNTNLMCIGEKTSSILNEIKWKKIFLFNPGEEEFLLYKI' A
#
# COMPACT_ATOMS: atom_id res chain seq x y z
N MET A 1 16.89 -9.15 -10.04
CA MET A 1 15.79 -9.65 -9.23
C MET A 1 15.11 -8.49 -8.49
N LEU A 2 13.78 -8.44 -8.55
CA LEU A 2 13.04 -7.37 -7.89
C LEU A 2 13.01 -7.62 -6.38
N LYS A 3 13.40 -6.61 -5.61
CA LYS A 3 13.35 -6.72 -4.15
C LYS A 3 11.99 -6.21 -3.67
N ILE A 4 11.27 -7.05 -2.91
CA ILE A 4 9.95 -6.71 -2.39
C ILE A 4 10.12 -6.05 -1.03
N PRO A 5 9.62 -4.83 -0.83
CA PRO A 5 9.72 -4.17 0.47
C PRO A 5 8.78 -4.78 1.49
N ASP A 6 9.09 -4.57 2.76
CA ASP A 6 8.22 -5.02 3.85
C ASP A 6 7.02 -4.10 4.03
N MET A 7 7.11 -2.87 3.59
CA MET A 7 6.09 -1.85 3.78
C MET A 7 6.02 -0.95 2.56
N VAL A 8 4.80 -0.66 2.13
CA VAL A 8 4.54 0.29 1.04
C VAL A 8 3.71 1.44 1.60
N TYR A 9 4.12 2.66 1.31
CA TYR A 9 3.42 3.88 1.75
C TYR A 9 2.75 4.53 0.56
N ILE A 10 1.45 4.77 0.68
CA ILE A 10 0.68 5.42 -0.39
C ILE A 10 0.01 6.66 0.18
N TYR A 11 0.34 7.82 -0.38
CA TYR A 11 -0.08 9.12 0.14
C TYR A 11 -1.17 9.80 -0.65
N SER A 12 -1.61 9.21 -1.76
CA SER A 12 -2.66 9.83 -2.57
C SER A 12 -3.39 8.78 -3.39
N GLN A 13 -4.59 9.13 -3.84
CA GLN A 13 -5.36 8.24 -4.71
C GLN A 13 -4.67 8.05 -6.05
N ASN A 14 -4.03 9.10 -6.56
CA ASN A 14 -3.29 8.99 -7.83
C ASN A 14 -2.12 8.02 -7.69
N SER A 15 -1.40 8.09 -6.59
CA SER A 15 -0.31 7.15 -6.34
C SER A 15 -0.82 5.73 -6.23
N ALA A 16 -1.97 5.55 -5.56
CA ALA A 16 -2.57 4.24 -5.42
C ALA A 16 -2.95 3.66 -6.79
N SER A 17 -3.57 4.48 -7.64
CA SER A 17 -3.97 4.04 -8.97
C SER A 17 -2.77 3.70 -9.83
N SER A 18 -1.72 4.51 -9.76
CA SER A 18 -0.49 4.25 -10.53
C SER A 18 0.18 2.98 -10.06
N PHE A 19 0.21 2.75 -8.76
CA PHE A 19 0.83 1.55 -8.21
C PHE A 19 0.03 0.30 -8.58
N LEU A 20 -1.29 0.39 -8.51
CA LEU A 20 -2.15 -0.72 -8.90
C LEU A 20 -1.93 -1.09 -10.37
N ASN A 21 -1.86 -0.07 -11.24
CA ASN A 21 -1.60 -0.28 -12.65
C ASN A 21 -0.25 -0.95 -12.87
N PHE A 22 0.77 -0.52 -12.13
CA PHE A 22 2.10 -1.13 -12.18
C PHE A 22 2.03 -2.61 -11.81
N ILE A 23 1.32 -2.93 -10.73
CA ILE A 23 1.18 -4.31 -10.28
C ILE A 23 0.49 -5.17 -11.34
N LYS A 24 -0.57 -4.64 -11.96
CA LYS A 24 -1.31 -5.38 -12.97
C LYS A 24 -0.52 -5.58 -14.24
N ILE A 25 0.21 -4.57 -14.69
CA ILE A 25 1.04 -4.67 -15.89
C ILE A 25 2.11 -5.72 -15.71
N ASN A 26 2.69 -5.80 -14.51
CA ASN A 26 3.75 -6.75 -14.23
C ASN A 26 3.25 -8.11 -13.75
N GLN A 27 1.94 -8.28 -13.64
CA GLN A 27 1.32 -9.51 -13.17
C GLN A 27 1.89 -9.97 -11.84
N SER A 28 2.07 -9.01 -10.92
CA SER A 28 2.75 -9.26 -9.66
C SER A 28 1.81 -9.21 -8.45
N GLU A 29 0.51 -9.44 -8.66
CA GLU A 29 -0.48 -9.30 -7.58
C GLU A 29 -0.18 -10.18 -6.38
N SER A 30 0.32 -11.39 -6.60
CA SER A 30 0.54 -12.33 -5.51
C SER A 30 1.82 -12.09 -4.71
N ILE A 31 2.76 -11.34 -5.24
CA ILE A 31 4.04 -11.16 -4.54
C ILE A 31 3.93 -10.19 -3.36
N TRP A 32 2.82 -9.48 -3.25
CA TRP A 32 2.62 -8.48 -2.20
C TRP A 32 1.96 -9.03 -0.94
N MET A 33 1.69 -10.33 -0.89
CA MET A 33 1.00 -10.97 0.23
C MET A 33 1.73 -10.83 1.57
N ASN A 34 3.03 -10.67 1.54
CA ASN A 34 3.83 -10.53 2.76
C ASN A 34 4.25 -9.09 3.03
N THR A 35 3.70 -8.15 2.28
CA THR A 35 4.01 -6.73 2.41
C THR A 35 2.87 -6.02 3.13
N ASN A 36 3.20 -5.14 4.05
CA ASN A 36 2.21 -4.29 4.71
C ASN A 36 1.96 -3.06 3.85
N LEU A 37 0.70 -2.65 3.77
CA LEU A 37 0.31 -1.44 3.04
C LEU A 37 -0.11 -0.37 4.02
N MET A 38 0.43 0.84 3.87
CA MET A 38 0.04 1.98 4.68
C MET A 38 -0.52 3.06 3.77
N CYS A 39 -1.79 3.38 3.95
CA CYS A 39 -2.52 4.29 3.07
C CYS A 39 -3.11 5.45 3.82
N ILE A 40 -3.14 6.61 3.17
CA ILE A 40 -3.82 7.77 3.69
C ILE A 40 -5.30 7.67 3.33
N GLY A 41 -6.14 7.41 4.37
CA GLY A 41 -7.58 7.36 4.21
C GLY A 41 -8.13 6.10 3.54
N GLU A 42 -9.43 5.89 3.71
CA GLU A 42 -10.10 4.70 3.19
C GLU A 42 -10.19 4.68 1.67
N LYS A 43 -10.34 5.86 1.05
CA LYS A 43 -10.48 5.93 -0.40
C LYS A 43 -9.23 5.42 -1.10
N THR A 44 -8.07 5.73 -0.52
CA THR A 44 -6.80 5.28 -1.07
C THR A 44 -6.65 3.77 -0.93
N SER A 45 -7.00 3.23 0.24
CA SER A 45 -6.91 1.79 0.47
C SER A 45 -7.89 1.03 -0.40
N SER A 46 -9.06 1.60 -0.69
CA SER A 46 -10.06 0.96 -1.53
C SER A 46 -9.53 0.69 -2.93
N ILE A 47 -8.69 1.57 -3.45
CA ILE A 47 -8.10 1.41 -4.78
C ILE A 47 -7.21 0.16 -4.80
N LEU A 48 -6.48 -0.10 -3.73
CA LEU A 48 -5.54 -1.22 -3.64
C LEU A 48 -6.11 -2.46 -2.96
N ASN A 49 -7.39 -2.42 -2.61
CA ASN A 49 -8.02 -3.49 -1.85
C ASN A 49 -8.14 -4.80 -2.65
N GLU A 50 -8.06 -4.75 -3.96
CA GLU A 50 -8.10 -5.95 -4.78
C GLU A 50 -6.80 -6.75 -4.73
N ILE A 51 -5.74 -6.16 -4.20
CA ILE A 51 -4.47 -6.83 -3.98
C ILE A 51 -4.44 -7.37 -2.56
N LYS A 52 -3.92 -8.58 -2.38
CA LYS A 52 -3.80 -9.16 -1.05
C LYS A 52 -2.52 -8.67 -0.39
N TRP A 53 -2.69 -7.96 0.72
CA TRP A 53 -1.59 -7.43 1.51
C TRP A 53 -1.52 -8.22 2.82
N LYS A 54 -0.38 -8.23 3.46
CA LYS A 54 -0.25 -8.85 4.78
C LYS A 54 -1.14 -8.15 5.78
N LYS A 55 -1.04 -6.81 5.84
CA LYS A 55 -1.92 -5.96 6.64
C LYS A 55 -2.07 -4.63 5.93
N ILE A 56 -3.20 -3.97 6.16
CA ILE A 56 -3.45 -2.63 5.63
C ILE A 56 -3.61 -1.70 6.82
N PHE A 57 -2.76 -0.68 6.88
CA PHE A 57 -2.82 0.35 7.91
C PHE A 57 -3.35 1.62 7.29
N LEU A 58 -4.36 2.22 7.94
CA LEU A 58 -4.93 3.49 7.49
C LEU A 58 -4.47 4.58 8.43
N PHE A 59 -4.18 5.76 7.87
CA PHE A 59 -3.83 6.91 8.68
C PHE A 59 -4.46 8.16 8.08
N ASN A 60 -4.64 9.18 8.91
CA ASN A 60 -5.13 10.47 8.47
C ASN A 60 -3.93 11.41 8.25
N PRO A 61 -4.12 12.45 7.42
CA PRO A 61 -3.04 13.43 7.23
C PRO A 61 -2.55 13.93 8.59
N GLY A 62 -1.23 13.87 8.78
CA GLY A 62 -0.62 14.30 10.04
C GLY A 62 -0.38 13.20 11.05
N GLU A 63 -0.90 12.00 10.80
CA GLU A 63 -0.76 10.88 11.75
C GLU A 63 0.35 9.91 11.38
N GLU A 64 1.02 10.12 10.27
CA GLU A 64 2.03 9.18 9.77
C GLU A 64 3.13 8.91 10.78
N GLU A 65 3.57 9.95 11.50
CA GLU A 65 4.63 9.78 12.47
C GLU A 65 4.24 8.83 13.59
N PHE A 66 3.00 8.94 14.04
CA PHE A 66 2.48 8.05 15.08
C PHE A 66 2.50 6.60 14.64
N LEU A 67 2.08 6.35 13.41
CA LEU A 67 2.00 5.00 12.90
C LEU A 67 3.37 4.38 12.70
N LEU A 68 4.36 5.20 12.33
CA LEU A 68 5.73 4.72 12.17
C LEU A 68 6.31 4.21 13.48
N TYR A 69 5.91 4.80 14.60
CA TYR A 69 6.40 4.35 15.90
C TYR A 69 5.75 3.05 16.37
N LYS A 70 4.61 2.69 15.80
CA LYS A 70 3.89 1.47 16.18
C LYS A 70 4.27 0.25 15.35
N ILE A 71 4.96 0.50 14.29
CA ILE A 71 5.37 -0.55 13.38
C ILE A 71 6.76 -1.06 13.76
#